data_f1dae4c9c500f9bb18ca648fc50fbda7
#
_entry.id   f1dae4c9c500f9bb18ca648fc50fbda7
#
_cell.length_a   1.000
_cell.length_b   1.000
_cell.length_c   1.000
_cell.angle_alpha   90.00
_cell.angle_beta   90.00
_cell.angle_gamma   90.00
#
_symmetry.space_group_name_H-M   'P 1'
#
loop_
_entity.id
_entity.type
_entity.pdbx_description
1 polymer ?
#
loop_
_entity_poly.entity_id
_entity_poly.type
_entity_poly.pdbx_seq_one_letter_code
_entity_poly.pdbx_strand_id
1 'polypeptide(L)'
;ERPDDELLALAKRHGLEVDGHEQQTPGLLHGKVAPFVAAEQFGVSDETVFDAMRCHSTGAVEMGPLGQVLFVADFCEPNRPYAAAADVRELAERDLEAAVLEVMQFKLRKTLLKKQPVHPDSFHAYNAWVDKRKNDGND
;
A
#
# COMPACT_ATOMS: atom_id res chain seq x y z
N GLU A 1 -0.22 -7.34 -13.69
CA GLU A 1 -1.47 -6.78 -13.10
C GLU A 1 -2.68 -7.50 -13.71
N ARG A 2 -3.69 -7.82 -12.88
CA ARG A 2 -4.95 -8.41 -13.35
C ARG A 2 -5.86 -7.33 -13.92
N PRO A 3 -6.68 -7.65 -14.94
CA PRO A 3 -7.71 -6.73 -15.45
C PRO A 3 -8.73 -6.34 -14.37
N ASP A 4 -9.31 -5.17 -14.48
CA ASP A 4 -10.26 -4.60 -13.51
C ASP A 4 -11.50 -5.47 -13.30
N ASP A 5 -12.03 -6.06 -14.36
CA ASP A 5 -13.17 -6.98 -14.31
C ASP A 5 -12.86 -8.27 -13.56
N GLU A 6 -11.63 -8.80 -13.70
CA GLU A 6 -11.18 -9.96 -12.94
C GLU A 6 -11.04 -9.64 -11.43
N LEU A 7 -10.53 -8.47 -11.08
CA LEU A 7 -10.41 -8.03 -9.69
C LEU A 7 -11.79 -7.88 -9.02
N LEU A 8 -12.75 -7.29 -9.72
CA LEU A 8 -14.14 -7.18 -9.25
C LEU A 8 -14.80 -8.56 -9.09
N ALA A 9 -14.58 -9.46 -10.04
CA ALA A 9 -15.10 -10.82 -9.96
C ALA A 9 -14.51 -11.61 -8.79
N LEU A 10 -13.20 -11.48 -8.54
CA LEU A 10 -12.55 -12.11 -7.40
C LEU A 10 -13.02 -11.51 -6.06
N ALA A 11 -13.15 -10.20 -5.97
CA ALA A 11 -13.69 -9.55 -4.77
C ALA A 11 -15.10 -10.08 -4.44
N LYS A 12 -15.98 -10.15 -5.45
CA LYS A 12 -17.32 -10.72 -5.29
C LYS A 12 -17.29 -12.21 -4.90
N ARG A 13 -16.44 -13.01 -5.52
CA ARG A 13 -16.28 -14.44 -5.21
C ARG A 13 -15.91 -14.66 -3.75
N HIS A 14 -15.06 -13.83 -3.20
CA HIS A 14 -14.59 -13.94 -1.82
C HIS A 14 -15.41 -13.12 -0.81
N GLY A 15 -16.54 -12.53 -1.23
CA GLY A 15 -17.43 -11.77 -0.35
C GLY A 15 -16.81 -10.50 0.22
N LEU A 16 -15.85 -9.91 -0.51
CA LEU A 16 -15.19 -8.68 -0.09
C LEU A 16 -16.10 -7.47 -0.35
N GLU A 17 -16.15 -6.57 0.61
CA GLU A 17 -16.79 -5.28 0.42
C GLU A 17 -15.95 -4.43 -0.54
N VAL A 18 -16.63 -3.86 -1.53
CA VAL A 18 -16.05 -2.96 -2.53
C VAL A 18 -16.67 -1.59 -2.33
N ASP A 19 -15.87 -0.63 -1.92
CA ASP A 19 -16.33 0.73 -1.71
C ASP A 19 -16.44 1.55 -3.00
N GLY A 20 -16.95 2.80 -2.89
CA GLY A 20 -17.16 3.66 -4.06
C GLY A 20 -15.86 4.07 -4.76
N HIS A 21 -14.73 4.16 -4.05
CA HIS A 21 -13.41 4.46 -4.64
C HIS A 21 -12.87 3.26 -5.40
N GLU A 22 -13.03 2.07 -4.83
CA GLU A 22 -12.59 0.82 -5.43
C GLU A 22 -13.43 0.45 -6.66
N GLN A 23 -14.73 0.79 -6.66
CA GLN A 23 -15.57 0.65 -7.85
C GLN A 23 -15.11 1.54 -9.00
N GLN A 24 -14.66 2.76 -8.70
CA GLN A 24 -14.14 3.70 -9.71
C GLN A 24 -12.69 3.41 -10.12
N THR A 25 -11.93 2.73 -9.26
CA THR A 25 -10.54 2.37 -9.48
C THR A 25 -10.31 0.92 -9.02
N PRO A 26 -10.83 -0.08 -9.77
CA PRO A 26 -10.79 -1.48 -9.36
C PRO A 26 -9.37 -2.03 -9.15
N GLY A 27 -8.38 -1.41 -9.79
CA GLY A 27 -6.97 -1.72 -9.53
C GLY A 27 -6.57 -1.68 -8.05
N LEU A 28 -7.27 -0.91 -7.20
CA LEU A 28 -7.02 -0.87 -5.74
C LEU A 28 -7.39 -2.19 -5.04
N LEU A 29 -8.30 -2.97 -5.62
CA LEU A 29 -8.73 -4.25 -5.06
C LEU A 29 -7.62 -5.31 -5.04
N HIS A 30 -6.55 -5.14 -5.84
CA HIS A 30 -5.50 -6.15 -5.88
C HIS A 30 -4.89 -6.44 -4.49
N GLY A 31 -4.75 -5.45 -3.62
CA GLY A 31 -4.30 -5.65 -2.25
C GLY A 31 -5.26 -6.50 -1.42
N LYS A 32 -6.56 -6.28 -1.54
CA LYS A 32 -7.59 -7.06 -0.83
C LYS A 32 -7.72 -8.49 -1.38
N VAL A 33 -7.53 -8.67 -2.68
CA VAL A 33 -7.69 -9.96 -3.38
C VAL A 33 -6.44 -10.84 -3.29
N ALA A 34 -5.25 -10.23 -3.23
CA ALA A 34 -3.97 -10.94 -3.25
C ALA A 34 -3.83 -12.04 -2.20
N PRO A 35 -4.28 -11.88 -0.93
CA PRO A 35 -4.24 -12.94 0.07
C PRO A 35 -4.97 -14.22 -0.35
N PHE A 36 -6.15 -14.08 -0.94
CA PHE A 36 -6.95 -15.24 -1.39
C PHE A 36 -6.27 -15.97 -2.54
N VAL A 37 -5.73 -15.22 -3.50
CA VAL A 37 -4.96 -15.80 -4.61
C VAL A 37 -3.69 -16.48 -4.09
N ALA A 38 -3.00 -15.88 -3.14
CA ALA A 38 -1.80 -16.45 -2.53
C ALA A 38 -2.10 -17.75 -1.78
N ALA A 39 -3.21 -17.79 -1.04
CA ALA A 39 -3.65 -19.01 -0.37
C ALA A 39 -4.04 -20.11 -1.36
N GLU A 40 -4.87 -19.80 -2.36
CA GLU A 40 -5.39 -20.79 -3.31
C GLU A 40 -4.31 -21.33 -4.26
N GLN A 41 -3.42 -20.48 -4.76
CA GLN A 41 -2.47 -20.87 -5.81
C GLN A 41 -1.10 -21.29 -5.26
N PHE A 42 -0.70 -20.77 -4.11
CA PHE A 42 0.64 -20.97 -3.56
C PHE A 42 0.65 -21.58 -2.16
N GLY A 43 -0.54 -21.84 -1.57
CA GLY A 43 -0.65 -22.44 -0.24
C GLY A 43 -0.14 -21.53 0.90
N VAL A 44 -0.10 -20.22 0.68
CA VAL A 44 0.27 -19.27 1.74
C VAL A 44 -0.82 -19.26 2.80
N SER A 45 -0.41 -19.32 4.07
CA SER A 45 -1.33 -19.30 5.22
C SER A 45 -0.89 -18.37 6.35
N ASP A 46 0.18 -17.62 6.17
CA ASP A 46 0.72 -16.69 7.17
C ASP A 46 -0.04 -15.37 7.12
N GLU A 47 -0.72 -15.03 8.21
CA GLU A 47 -1.52 -13.81 8.31
C GLU A 47 -0.66 -12.54 8.23
N THR A 48 0.60 -12.60 8.69
CA THR A 48 1.55 -11.47 8.55
C THR A 48 1.83 -11.14 7.10
N VAL A 49 1.92 -12.17 6.25
CA VAL A 49 2.07 -12.00 4.79
C VAL A 49 0.79 -11.41 4.19
N PHE A 50 -0.37 -11.90 4.61
CA PHE A 50 -1.65 -11.38 4.13
C PHE A 50 -1.86 -9.91 4.50
N ASP A 51 -1.53 -9.51 5.74
CA ASP A 51 -1.60 -8.11 6.17
C ASP A 51 -0.68 -7.21 5.36
N ALA A 52 0.55 -7.66 5.09
CA ALA A 52 1.46 -6.94 4.21
C ALA A 52 0.89 -6.77 2.80
N MET A 53 0.26 -7.81 2.23
CA MET A 53 -0.40 -7.74 0.93
C MET A 53 -1.58 -6.75 0.92
N ARG A 54 -2.38 -6.72 1.98
CA ARG A 54 -3.55 -5.83 2.06
C ARG A 54 -3.14 -4.35 2.07
N CYS A 55 -2.07 -4.01 2.76
CA CYS A 55 -1.69 -2.61 2.97
C CYS A 55 -0.69 -2.05 1.96
N HIS A 56 -0.08 -2.86 1.09
CA HIS A 56 1.04 -2.41 0.24
C HIS A 56 0.68 -1.29 -0.76
N SER A 57 -0.60 -1.14 -1.11
CA SER A 57 -1.04 -0.12 -2.07
C SER A 57 -1.42 1.21 -1.41
N THR A 58 -2.26 1.14 -0.40
CA THR A 58 -2.84 2.30 0.28
C THR A 58 -2.06 2.72 1.53
N GLY A 59 -1.26 1.83 2.09
CA GLY A 59 -0.79 1.90 3.46
C GLY A 59 -1.88 1.50 4.45
N ALA A 60 -1.55 1.51 5.73
CA ALA A 60 -2.49 1.33 6.83
C ALA A 60 -2.03 2.13 8.04
N VAL A 61 -2.96 2.44 8.95
CA VAL A 61 -2.67 3.14 10.23
C VAL A 61 -1.59 2.38 11.00
N GLU A 62 -1.69 1.07 11.03
CA GLU A 62 -0.68 0.17 11.59
C GLU A 62 -0.16 -0.75 10.49
N MET A 63 1.15 -0.81 10.33
CA MET A 63 1.84 -1.75 9.47
C MET A 63 2.95 -2.43 10.26
N GLY A 64 2.90 -3.75 10.33
CA GLY A 64 4.01 -4.55 10.86
C GLY A 64 5.26 -4.43 9.98
N PRO A 65 6.41 -4.91 10.46
CA PRO A 65 7.70 -4.76 9.73
C PRO A 65 7.64 -5.27 8.29
N LEU A 66 7.00 -6.41 8.04
CA LEU A 66 6.86 -6.97 6.69
C LEU A 66 6.00 -6.06 5.79
N GLY A 67 4.92 -5.49 6.32
CA GLY A 67 4.07 -4.53 5.59
C GLY A 67 4.84 -3.28 5.21
N GLN A 68 5.64 -2.74 6.11
CA GLN A 68 6.50 -1.58 5.85
C GLN A 68 7.51 -1.86 4.74
N VAL A 69 8.21 -3.01 4.84
CA VAL A 69 9.19 -3.43 3.83
C VAL A 69 8.52 -3.60 2.47
N LEU A 70 7.38 -4.28 2.40
CA LEU A 70 6.68 -4.50 1.13
C LEU A 70 6.18 -3.18 0.51
N PHE A 71 5.64 -2.28 1.35
CA PHE A 71 5.15 -0.96 0.92
C PHE A 71 6.25 -0.10 0.30
N VAL A 72 7.44 -0.10 0.91
CA VAL A 72 8.60 0.64 0.40
C VAL A 72 9.21 -0.07 -0.82
N ALA A 73 9.34 -1.40 -0.78
CA ALA A 73 9.91 -2.18 -1.87
C ALA A 73 9.10 -2.07 -3.17
N ASP A 74 7.76 -2.08 -3.07
CA ASP A 74 6.90 -1.85 -4.24
C ASP A 74 7.14 -0.48 -4.89
N PHE A 75 7.37 0.56 -4.09
CA PHE A 75 7.72 1.89 -4.59
C PHE A 75 9.10 1.92 -5.23
N CYS A 76 10.07 1.23 -4.64
CA CYS A 76 11.47 1.22 -5.05
C CYS A 76 11.80 0.18 -6.12
N GLU A 77 10.80 -0.53 -6.65
CA GLU A 77 10.98 -1.54 -7.69
C GLU A 77 11.73 -0.95 -8.90
N PRO A 78 12.82 -1.61 -9.41
CA PRO A 78 13.73 -1.02 -10.42
C PRO A 78 13.06 -0.59 -11.72
N ASN A 79 11.95 -1.24 -12.10
CA ASN A 79 11.21 -0.89 -13.31
C ASN A 79 10.25 0.31 -13.12
N ARG A 80 10.16 0.84 -11.91
CA ARG A 80 9.37 2.06 -11.64
C ARG A 80 10.19 3.31 -11.95
N PRO A 81 9.72 4.20 -12.83
CA PRO A 81 10.49 5.38 -13.26
C PRO A 81 10.40 6.53 -12.25
N TYR A 82 10.56 6.25 -10.96
CA TYR A 82 10.53 7.28 -9.93
C TYR A 82 11.95 7.74 -9.60
N ALA A 83 12.25 9.01 -9.87
CA ALA A 83 13.55 9.59 -9.54
C ALA A 83 13.86 9.48 -8.02
N ALA A 84 12.82 9.58 -7.18
CA ALA A 84 12.97 9.46 -5.72
C ALA A 84 13.22 8.03 -5.21
N ALA A 85 13.12 6.99 -6.07
CA ALA A 85 13.23 5.59 -5.59
C ALA A 85 14.62 5.26 -5.03
N ALA A 86 15.68 5.88 -5.54
CA ALA A 86 17.03 5.69 -5.03
C ALA A 86 17.19 6.29 -3.63
N ASP A 87 16.72 7.52 -3.44
CA ASP A 87 16.79 8.23 -2.16
C ASP A 87 15.96 7.53 -1.09
N VAL A 88 14.78 7.03 -1.46
CA VAL A 88 13.91 6.26 -0.56
C VAL A 88 14.56 4.93 -0.16
N ARG A 89 15.25 4.23 -1.07
CA ARG A 89 16.01 3.01 -0.73
C ARG A 89 17.09 3.29 0.30
N GLU A 90 17.89 4.33 0.07
CA GLU A 90 18.94 4.73 1.01
C GLU A 90 18.36 5.15 2.37
N LEU A 91 17.22 5.85 2.38
CA LEU A 91 16.52 6.20 3.60
C LEU A 91 16.02 4.95 4.34
N ALA A 92 15.46 3.97 3.62
CA ALA A 92 14.93 2.73 4.22
C ALA A 92 16.01 1.88 4.92
N GLU A 93 17.24 1.92 4.46
CA GLU A 93 18.37 1.23 5.12
C GLU A 93 18.72 1.85 6.49
N ARG A 94 18.40 3.12 6.71
CA ARG A 94 18.70 3.85 7.94
C ARG A 94 17.48 4.01 8.85
N ASP A 95 16.33 4.28 8.26
CA ASP A 95 15.06 4.54 8.95
C ASP A 95 13.89 4.11 8.05
N LEU A 96 13.44 2.87 8.25
CA LEU A 96 12.35 2.29 7.45
C LEU A 96 11.03 3.05 7.64
N GLU A 97 10.74 3.54 8.85
CA GLU A 97 9.51 4.29 9.12
C GLU A 97 9.51 5.67 8.44
N ALA A 98 10.66 6.33 8.39
CA ALA A 98 10.80 7.56 7.60
C ALA A 98 10.59 7.29 6.11
N ALA A 99 11.14 6.19 5.59
CA ALA A 99 10.93 5.80 4.19
C ALA A 99 9.46 5.50 3.87
N VAL A 100 8.74 4.84 4.78
CA VAL A 100 7.28 4.63 4.65
C VAL A 100 6.55 5.95 4.51
N LEU A 101 6.84 6.92 5.39
CA LEU A 101 6.20 8.23 5.36
C LEU A 101 6.52 8.98 4.07
N GLU A 102 7.77 8.92 3.59
CA GLU A 102 8.18 9.54 2.32
C GLU A 102 7.41 8.95 1.12
N VAL A 103 7.25 7.62 1.10
CA VAL A 103 6.44 6.94 0.07
C VAL A 103 4.97 7.36 0.14
N MET A 104 4.39 7.46 1.35
CA MET A 104 3.01 7.94 1.53
C MET A 104 2.84 9.36 0.97
N GLN A 105 3.76 10.27 1.30
CA GLN A 105 3.74 11.65 0.80
C GLN A 105 3.81 11.68 -0.73
N PHE A 106 4.71 10.90 -1.32
CA PHE A 106 4.85 10.81 -2.77
C PHE A 106 3.57 10.31 -3.43
N LYS A 107 2.99 9.22 -2.93
CA LYS A 107 1.74 8.65 -3.46
C LYS A 107 0.59 9.66 -3.37
N LEU A 108 0.41 10.33 -2.23
CA LEU A 108 -0.61 11.37 -2.04
C LEU A 108 -0.41 12.55 -2.98
N ARG A 109 0.80 13.10 -3.05
CA ARG A 109 1.14 14.19 -3.96
C ARG A 109 0.81 13.83 -5.41
N LYS A 110 1.19 12.63 -5.85
CA LYS A 110 0.90 12.13 -7.20
C LYS A 110 -0.60 12.06 -7.47
N THR A 111 -1.39 11.57 -6.52
CA THR A 111 -2.85 11.48 -6.62
C THR A 111 -3.49 12.86 -6.73
N LEU A 112 -3.08 13.80 -5.88
CA LEU A 112 -3.57 15.19 -5.89
C LEU A 112 -3.21 15.94 -7.18
N LEU A 113 -1.97 15.78 -7.67
CA LEU A 113 -1.54 16.38 -8.95
C LEU A 113 -2.35 15.86 -10.14
N LYS A 114 -2.77 14.60 -10.10
CA LYS A 114 -3.66 14.02 -11.11
C LYS A 114 -5.14 14.38 -10.91
N LYS A 115 -5.47 15.15 -9.87
CA LYS A 115 -6.85 15.49 -9.49
C LYS A 115 -7.72 14.24 -9.29
N GLN A 116 -7.14 13.16 -8.79
CA GLN A 116 -7.83 11.92 -8.46
C GLN A 116 -8.28 11.92 -7.00
N PRO A 117 -9.38 11.23 -6.66
CA PRO A 117 -9.78 11.03 -5.27
C PRO A 117 -8.69 10.32 -4.47
N VAL A 118 -8.48 10.77 -3.24
CA VAL A 118 -7.59 10.10 -2.29
C VAL A 118 -8.36 9.00 -1.57
N HIS A 119 -7.80 7.77 -1.58
CA HIS A 119 -8.42 6.67 -0.85
C HIS A 119 -8.44 6.97 0.66
N PRO A 120 -9.56 6.73 1.38
CA PRO A 120 -9.65 7.01 2.81
C PRO A 120 -8.53 6.37 3.64
N ASP A 121 -8.17 5.10 3.35
CA ASP A 121 -7.10 4.42 4.07
C ASP A 121 -5.75 5.10 3.89
N SER A 122 -5.43 5.62 2.70
CA SER A 122 -4.19 6.35 2.46
C SER A 122 -4.13 7.66 3.26
N PHE A 123 -5.26 8.34 3.39
CA PHE A 123 -5.37 9.56 4.20
C PHE A 123 -5.21 9.26 5.69
N HIS A 124 -5.91 8.25 6.19
CA HIS A 124 -5.82 7.84 7.60
C HIS A 124 -4.44 7.32 7.96
N ALA A 125 -3.85 6.49 7.09
CA ALA A 125 -2.48 6.00 7.26
C ALA A 125 -1.48 7.16 7.39
N TYR A 126 -1.50 8.08 6.44
CA TYR A 126 -0.59 9.23 6.46
C TYR A 126 -0.69 10.04 7.75
N ASN A 127 -1.90 10.40 8.18
CA ASN A 127 -2.08 11.17 9.40
C ASN A 127 -1.55 10.43 10.63
N ALA A 128 -1.85 9.15 10.77
CA ALA A 128 -1.39 8.34 11.89
C ALA A 128 0.15 8.24 11.94
N TRP A 129 0.78 8.08 10.80
CA TRP A 129 2.24 7.97 10.72
C TRP A 129 2.95 9.30 10.98
N VAL A 130 2.37 10.43 10.55
CA VAL A 130 2.88 11.77 10.92
C VAL A 130 2.80 11.99 12.42
N ASP A 131 1.65 11.67 13.03
CA ASP A 131 1.46 11.85 14.47
C ASP A 131 2.40 10.94 15.28
N LYS A 132 2.60 9.69 14.85
CA LYS A 132 3.56 8.77 15.48
C LYS A 132 4.97 9.37 15.49
N ARG A 133 5.47 9.81 14.34
CA ARG A 133 6.82 10.36 14.22
C ARG A 133 7.04 11.60 15.08
N LYS A 134 6.06 12.50 15.17
CA LYS A 134 6.13 13.67 16.06
C LYS A 134 6.22 13.28 17.54
N ASN A 135 5.44 12.26 17.94
CA ASN A 135 5.43 11.77 19.32
C ASN A 135 6.75 11.07 19.69
N ASP A 136 7.41 10.43 18.75
CA ASP A 136 8.70 9.75 18.93
C ASP A 136 9.90 10.73 18.90
N GLY A 137 9.65 12.05 18.69
CA GLY A 137 10.69 13.08 18.66
C GLY A 137 11.56 13.06 17.40
N ASN A 138 11.11 12.39 16.37
CA ASN A 138 11.77 12.29 15.06
C ASN A 138 11.04 13.17 14.04
N ASP A 139 11.36 14.46 14.05
CA ASP A 139 10.92 15.39 12.99
C ASP A 139 11.76 15.24 11.72
#